data_fc8458b7f35f067d853537751980de79
#
_entry.id   fc8458b7f35f067d853537751980de79
#
_cell.length_a   1.000
_cell.length_b   1.000
_cell.length_c   1.000
_cell.angle_alpha   90.00
_cell.angle_beta   90.00
_cell.angle_gamma   90.00
#
_symmetry.space_group_name_H-M   'P 1'
#
loop_
_entity.id
_entity.type
_entity.pdbx_description
1 polymer ?
#
loop_
_entity_poly.entity_id
_entity_poly.type
_entity_poly.pdbx_seq_one_letter_code
_entity_poly.pdbx_strand_id
1 'polypeptide(L)'
;YYVRVVTTTDSRGVTRTTYYYYYNDIIAFKVGADGGFDWHKKIKKYQVSTNDGGYFSSYERYIDNGKLIMIFNDNNLNYDEAGNFSDPEKLRASTLSKKKNTVALVEMDLETGDFSRKMFFDRSELGAIAVPKLFNVDYNTGEVLVYAVKGSKEKFGIIHFGDDE
;
A
#
# COMPACT_ATOMS: atom_id res chain seq x y z
N TYR A 1 -7.97 6.83 7.04
CA TYR A 1 -7.92 7.76 5.89
C TYR A 1 -8.80 8.98 6.16
N TYR A 2 -8.58 10.07 5.40
CA TYR A 2 -9.46 11.22 5.39
C TYR A 2 -9.55 11.84 3.99
N VAL A 3 -10.61 12.62 3.77
CA VAL A 3 -10.83 13.34 2.51
C VAL A 3 -10.80 14.84 2.79
N ARG A 4 -9.98 15.56 2.02
CA ARG A 4 -9.98 17.02 2.00
C ARG A 4 -10.71 17.50 0.75
N VAL A 5 -11.69 18.35 0.92
CA VAL A 5 -12.44 18.95 -0.18
C VAL A 5 -11.99 20.40 -0.35
N VAL A 6 -11.61 20.75 -1.57
CA VAL A 6 -11.21 22.13 -1.93
C VAL A 6 -12.10 22.62 -3.05
N THR A 7 -12.79 23.73 -2.82
CA THR A 7 -13.61 24.40 -3.82
C THR A 7 -12.95 25.72 -4.21
N THR A 8 -12.75 25.92 -5.49
CA THR A 8 -12.17 27.15 -6.06
C THR A 8 -13.09 27.75 -7.09
N THR A 9 -13.21 29.07 -7.11
CA THR A 9 -13.98 29.81 -8.14
C THR A 9 -13.01 30.68 -8.92
N ASP A 10 -13.01 30.54 -10.25
CA ASP A 10 -12.17 31.35 -11.12
C ASP A 10 -12.76 32.76 -11.34
N SER A 11 -12.01 33.64 -12.01
CA SER A 11 -12.41 35.01 -12.28
C SER A 11 -13.66 35.15 -13.18
N ARG A 12 -14.09 34.05 -13.80
CA ARG A 12 -15.31 33.98 -14.63
C ARG A 12 -16.49 33.42 -13.87
N GLY A 13 -16.35 33.15 -12.55
CA GLY A 13 -17.39 32.60 -11.70
C GLY A 13 -17.56 31.09 -11.81
N VAL A 14 -16.67 30.38 -12.54
CA VAL A 14 -16.75 28.92 -12.64
C VAL A 14 -16.18 28.30 -11.39
N THR A 15 -17.00 27.55 -10.69
CA THR A 15 -16.64 26.84 -9.46
C THR A 15 -16.23 25.41 -9.78
N ARG A 16 -15.11 24.97 -9.20
CA ARG A 16 -14.59 23.59 -9.29
C ARG A 16 -14.33 23.04 -7.90
N THR A 17 -14.78 21.83 -7.66
CA THR A 17 -14.51 21.10 -6.42
C THR A 17 -13.52 19.96 -6.69
N THR A 18 -12.50 19.87 -5.86
CA THR A 18 -11.46 18.83 -5.93
C THR A 18 -11.45 18.06 -4.62
N TYR A 19 -11.48 16.75 -4.72
CA TYR A 19 -11.41 15.82 -3.60
C TYR A 19 -10.02 15.23 -3.53
N TYR A 20 -9.33 15.42 -2.39
CA TYR A 20 -8.04 14.82 -2.09
C TYR A 20 -8.25 13.69 -1.09
N TYR A 21 -7.81 12.48 -1.45
CA TYR A 21 -7.92 11.27 -0.63
C TYR A 21 -6.56 10.97 -0.02
N TYR A 22 -6.49 10.91 1.31
CA TYR A 22 -5.26 10.64 2.07
C TYR A 22 -5.40 9.31 2.79
N TYR A 23 -4.48 8.39 2.51
CA TYR A 23 -4.38 7.09 3.19
C TYR A 23 -2.99 7.00 3.82
N ASN A 24 -2.94 7.32 5.09
CA ASN A 24 -1.69 7.46 5.83
C ASN A 24 -1.29 6.15 6.53
N ASP A 25 -0.45 6.25 7.56
CA ASP A 25 0.17 5.17 8.30
C ASP A 25 -0.79 4.03 8.65
N ILE A 26 -0.23 2.82 8.72
CA ILE A 26 -0.92 1.64 9.24
C ILE A 26 -0.48 1.47 10.69
N ILE A 27 -1.43 1.20 11.58
CA ILE A 27 -1.17 0.82 12.96
C ILE A 27 -1.51 -0.66 13.10
N ALA A 28 -0.53 -1.46 13.48
CA ALA A 28 -0.69 -2.86 13.82
C ALA A 28 -0.46 -3.03 15.33
N PHE A 29 -1.21 -3.94 15.95
CA PHE A 29 -1.06 -4.26 17.37
C PHE A 29 -1.51 -5.69 17.65
N LYS A 30 -0.92 -6.30 18.66
CA LYS A 30 -1.32 -7.60 19.21
C LYS A 30 -1.94 -7.37 20.58
N VAL A 31 -3.07 -8.02 20.82
CA VAL A 31 -3.76 -8.02 22.10
C VAL A 31 -3.56 -9.38 22.75
N GLY A 32 -3.03 -9.38 23.95
CA GLY A 32 -2.85 -10.57 24.77
C GLY A 32 -4.17 -11.13 25.32
N ALA A 33 -4.12 -12.33 25.89
CA ALA A 33 -5.29 -12.99 26.45
C ALA A 33 -5.87 -12.24 27.68
N ASP A 34 -5.09 -11.41 28.33
CA ASP A 34 -5.48 -10.52 29.43
C ASP A 34 -6.14 -9.22 28.98
N GLY A 35 -6.20 -8.97 27.65
CA GLY A 35 -6.73 -7.76 27.04
C GLY A 35 -5.73 -6.61 26.97
N GLY A 36 -4.48 -6.79 27.41
CA GLY A 36 -3.39 -5.83 27.25
C GLY A 36 -2.79 -5.86 25.86
N PHE A 37 -2.00 -4.84 25.52
CA PHE A 37 -1.24 -4.83 24.27
C PHE A 37 0.12 -5.52 24.48
N ASP A 38 0.35 -6.63 23.78
CA ASP A 38 1.67 -7.29 23.75
C ASP A 38 2.67 -6.39 23.00
N TRP A 39 2.24 -5.86 21.86
CA TRP A 39 3.00 -4.89 21.10
C TRP A 39 2.08 -4.01 20.22
N HIS A 40 2.60 -2.86 19.82
CA HIS A 40 2.03 -2.03 18.78
C HIS A 40 3.13 -1.46 17.89
N LYS A 41 2.88 -1.36 16.61
CA LYS A 41 3.82 -0.87 15.59
C LYS A 41 3.13 0.07 14.62
N LYS A 42 3.88 1.04 14.16
CA LYS A 42 3.44 2.01 13.17
C LYS A 42 4.23 1.83 11.88
N ILE A 43 3.55 1.40 10.83
CA ILE A 43 4.11 1.30 9.49
C ILE A 43 3.85 2.62 8.78
N LYS A 44 4.91 3.38 8.54
CA LYS A 44 4.84 4.66 7.83
C LYS A 44 4.33 4.45 6.41
N LYS A 45 3.22 5.09 6.05
CA LYS A 45 2.62 5.04 4.72
C LYS A 45 2.01 6.40 4.38
N TYR A 46 2.21 6.87 3.14
CA TYR A 46 1.65 8.14 2.71
C TYR A 46 1.16 8.04 1.26
N GLN A 47 -0.14 7.91 1.08
CA GLN A 47 -0.77 7.85 -0.23
C GLN A 47 -1.71 9.05 -0.39
N VAL A 48 -1.60 9.71 -1.55
CA VAL A 48 -2.46 10.84 -1.90
C VAL A 48 -2.95 10.66 -3.32
N SER A 49 -4.26 10.73 -3.50
CA SER A 49 -4.88 10.73 -4.82
C SER A 49 -5.93 11.83 -4.94
N THR A 50 -6.38 12.10 -6.16
CA THR A 50 -7.28 13.22 -6.44
C THR A 50 -8.42 12.76 -7.35
N ASN A 51 -9.67 13.01 -6.95
CA ASN A 51 -10.89 12.75 -7.71
C ASN A 51 -11.07 11.30 -8.19
N ASP A 52 -10.45 10.32 -7.52
CA ASP A 52 -10.49 8.90 -7.88
C ASP A 52 -11.17 8.00 -6.83
N GLY A 53 -11.74 8.61 -5.78
CA GLY A 53 -12.35 7.88 -4.67
C GLY A 53 -11.34 7.09 -3.82
N GLY A 54 -10.03 7.37 -3.97
CA GLY A 54 -8.97 6.58 -3.33
C GLY A 54 -8.88 5.15 -3.89
N TYR A 55 -9.25 4.96 -5.15
CA TYR A 55 -9.38 3.64 -5.78
C TYR A 55 -8.10 2.79 -5.68
N PHE A 56 -6.94 3.40 -5.90
CA PHE A 56 -5.63 2.75 -5.85
C PHE A 56 -4.97 2.77 -4.47
N SER A 57 -5.60 3.40 -3.50
CA SER A 57 -5.08 3.57 -2.15
C SER A 57 -5.53 2.45 -1.22
N SER A 58 -5.07 2.45 0.02
CA SER A 58 -5.24 1.41 1.03
C SER A 58 -4.14 0.35 0.97
N TYR A 59 -4.37 -0.81 1.52
CA TYR A 59 -3.46 -1.96 1.54
C TYR A 59 -4.27 -3.25 1.59
N GLU A 60 -3.68 -4.34 1.13
CA GLU A 60 -4.14 -5.69 1.41
C GLU A 60 -3.26 -6.31 2.49
N ARG A 61 -3.83 -7.25 3.23
CA ARG A 61 -3.14 -7.97 4.30
C ARG A 61 -3.58 -9.43 4.36
N TYR A 62 -2.67 -10.28 4.77
CA TYR A 62 -2.97 -11.67 5.11
C TYR A 62 -1.93 -12.20 6.08
N ILE A 63 -2.23 -13.36 6.68
CA ILE A 63 -1.31 -14.04 7.59
C ILE A 63 -0.82 -15.31 6.90
N ASP A 64 0.50 -15.48 6.89
CA ASP A 64 1.16 -16.65 6.40
C ASP A 64 2.38 -17.00 7.28
N ASN A 65 2.53 -18.27 7.65
CA ASN A 65 3.68 -18.80 8.39
C ASN A 65 4.10 -17.95 9.60
N GLY A 66 3.13 -17.49 10.42
CA GLY A 66 3.40 -16.66 11.60
C GLY A 66 3.76 -15.20 11.30
N LYS A 67 3.63 -14.77 10.06
CA LYS A 67 3.86 -13.38 9.63
C LYS A 67 2.57 -12.71 9.19
N LEU A 68 2.42 -11.43 9.50
CA LEU A 68 1.45 -10.54 8.88
C LEU A 68 2.10 -9.89 7.66
N ILE A 69 1.59 -10.22 6.50
CA ILE A 69 2.01 -9.67 5.21
C ILE A 69 1.11 -8.49 4.86
N MET A 70 1.69 -7.36 4.45
CA MET A 70 0.94 -6.21 3.98
C MET A 70 1.49 -5.71 2.64
N ILE A 71 0.61 -5.43 1.70
CA ILE A 71 0.94 -5.00 0.33
C ILE A 71 0.22 -3.70 0.02
N PHE A 72 0.93 -2.70 -0.48
CA PHE A 72 0.34 -1.41 -0.84
C PHE A 72 1.16 -0.63 -1.87
N ASN A 73 0.51 0.26 -2.60
CA ASN A 73 1.19 1.20 -3.50
C ASN A 73 2.01 2.21 -2.71
N ASP A 74 3.23 2.45 -3.17
CA ASP A 74 4.16 3.39 -2.55
C ASP A 74 4.93 4.21 -3.59
N ASN A 75 5.81 5.10 -3.13
CA ASN A 75 6.72 5.86 -3.96
C ASN A 75 8.10 5.16 -3.99
N ASN A 76 8.61 4.87 -5.18
CA ASN A 76 9.91 4.21 -5.32
C ASN A 76 11.09 5.01 -4.73
N LEU A 77 10.95 6.34 -4.59
CA LEU A 77 11.95 7.18 -3.92
C LEU A 77 12.01 6.98 -2.39
N ASN A 78 11.16 6.14 -1.83
CA ASN A 78 11.24 5.72 -0.43
C ASN A 78 12.18 4.52 -0.22
N TYR A 79 12.81 4.04 -1.30
CA TYR A 79 13.64 2.84 -1.31
C TYR A 79 15.03 3.17 -1.88
N ASP A 80 16.04 2.42 -1.42
CA ASP A 80 17.38 2.45 -2.00
C ASP A 80 17.45 1.60 -3.29
N GLU A 81 18.63 1.54 -3.90
CA GLU A 81 18.86 0.77 -5.14
C GLU A 81 18.69 -0.75 -4.94
N ALA A 82 18.84 -1.23 -3.72
CA ALA A 82 18.61 -2.63 -3.36
C ALA A 82 17.15 -2.94 -3.03
N GLY A 83 16.26 -1.92 -3.09
CA GLY A 83 14.84 -2.05 -2.80
C GLY A 83 14.49 -2.02 -1.31
N ASN A 84 15.43 -1.69 -0.42
CA ASN A 84 15.14 -1.57 1.00
C ASN A 84 14.55 -0.19 1.32
N PHE A 85 13.61 -0.15 2.27
CA PHE A 85 13.03 1.10 2.74
C PHE A 85 14.08 1.97 3.42
N SER A 86 14.27 3.20 2.93
CA SER A 86 15.42 4.02 3.28
C SER A 86 15.23 4.81 4.57
N ASP A 87 14.34 5.81 4.55
CA ASP A 87 14.26 6.80 5.63
C ASP A 87 12.78 7.14 5.94
N PRO A 88 12.23 6.66 7.08
CA PRO A 88 10.86 6.94 7.45
C PRO A 88 10.57 8.42 7.71
N GLU A 89 11.59 9.24 8.03
CA GLU A 89 11.42 10.66 8.31
C GLU A 89 11.33 11.50 7.02
N LYS A 90 11.80 10.95 5.88
CA LYS A 90 11.74 11.60 4.56
C LYS A 90 10.73 10.96 3.63
N LEU A 91 9.66 10.40 4.16
CA LEU A 91 8.64 9.69 3.40
C LEU A 91 8.05 10.54 2.27
N ARG A 92 8.15 10.02 1.05
CA ARG A 92 7.56 10.60 -0.16
C ARG A 92 6.17 10.05 -0.38
N ALA A 93 5.22 10.94 -0.71
CA ALA A 93 3.86 10.50 -1.02
C ALA A 93 3.81 9.62 -2.27
N SER A 94 3.05 8.52 -2.21
CA SER A 94 2.59 7.81 -3.39
C SER A 94 1.46 8.61 -4.02
N THR A 95 1.72 9.15 -5.20
CA THR A 95 0.77 9.97 -5.97
C THR A 95 0.28 9.25 -7.24
N LEU A 96 0.55 7.96 -7.35
CA LEU A 96 0.23 7.11 -8.50
C LEU A 96 0.90 7.57 -9.82
N SER A 97 1.98 8.32 -9.70
CA SER A 97 2.77 8.76 -10.84
C SER A 97 3.33 7.56 -11.61
N LYS A 98 3.23 7.61 -12.94
CA LYS A 98 3.73 6.54 -13.83
C LYS A 98 5.21 6.16 -13.61
N LYS A 99 6.02 7.12 -13.16
CA LYS A 99 7.48 6.93 -13.01
C LYS A 99 7.93 6.67 -11.57
N LYS A 100 7.04 6.88 -10.59
CA LYS A 100 7.41 6.88 -9.17
C LYS A 100 6.60 5.91 -8.33
N ASN A 101 5.66 5.20 -8.92
CA ASN A 101 4.85 4.25 -8.18
C ASN A 101 5.53 2.89 -8.15
N THR A 102 5.57 2.30 -6.99
CA THR A 102 6.01 0.93 -6.73
C THR A 102 4.99 0.22 -5.84
N VAL A 103 5.14 -1.07 -5.65
CA VAL A 103 4.40 -1.83 -4.64
C VAL A 103 5.34 -2.20 -3.52
N ALA A 104 4.94 -1.86 -2.31
CA ALA A 104 5.63 -2.22 -1.07
C ALA A 104 5.13 -3.56 -0.55
N LEU A 105 6.05 -4.35 -0.03
CA LEU A 105 5.80 -5.52 0.80
C LEU A 105 6.32 -5.24 2.21
N VAL A 106 5.46 -5.46 3.20
CA VAL A 106 5.80 -5.45 4.62
C VAL A 106 5.58 -6.85 5.16
N GLU A 107 6.58 -7.42 5.80
CA GLU A 107 6.53 -8.70 6.51
C GLU A 107 6.75 -8.43 7.99
N MET A 108 5.76 -8.73 8.81
CA MET A 108 5.77 -8.48 10.26
C MET A 108 5.63 -9.79 11.01
N ASP A 109 6.55 -10.07 11.91
CA ASP A 109 6.48 -11.19 12.83
C ASP A 109 5.33 -11.01 13.83
N LEU A 110 4.44 -11.99 13.92
CA LEU A 110 3.25 -11.89 14.78
C LEU A 110 3.57 -12.00 16.27
N GLU A 111 4.70 -12.58 16.66
CA GLU A 111 5.07 -12.70 18.06
C GLU A 111 5.72 -11.41 18.58
N THR A 112 6.62 -10.84 17.82
CA THR A 112 7.43 -9.70 18.27
C THR A 112 6.90 -8.35 17.75
N GLY A 113 6.15 -8.36 16.65
CA GLY A 113 5.75 -7.17 15.90
C GLY A 113 6.89 -6.53 15.11
N ASP A 114 8.08 -7.13 15.10
CA ASP A 114 9.17 -6.61 14.28
C ASP A 114 8.87 -6.81 12.80
N PHE A 115 9.25 -5.85 11.99
CA PHE A 115 8.91 -5.91 10.57
C PHE A 115 10.03 -5.41 9.68
N SER A 116 10.07 -5.96 8.48
CA SER A 116 10.82 -5.44 7.34
C SER A 116 9.87 -4.80 6.33
N ARG A 117 10.39 -3.89 5.53
CA ARG A 117 9.69 -3.31 4.39
C ARG A 117 10.64 -3.22 3.21
N LYS A 118 10.20 -3.73 2.08
CA LYS A 118 10.96 -3.72 0.83
C LYS A 118 10.09 -3.33 -0.36
N MET A 119 10.70 -2.87 -1.42
CA MET A 119 10.08 -2.78 -2.73
C MET A 119 9.84 -4.20 -3.23
N PHE A 120 8.61 -4.51 -3.58
CA PHE A 120 8.23 -5.85 -4.04
C PHE A 120 8.37 -5.95 -5.57
N PHE A 121 7.77 -5.01 -6.26
CA PHE A 121 7.97 -4.82 -7.69
C PHE A 121 7.67 -3.37 -8.04
N ASP A 122 8.32 -2.86 -9.06
CA ASP A 122 8.05 -1.53 -9.54
C ASP A 122 6.96 -1.52 -10.64
N ARG A 123 6.51 -0.33 -10.98
CA ARG A 123 5.48 -0.18 -12.00
C ARG A 123 5.94 -0.61 -13.40
N SER A 124 7.25 -0.56 -13.69
CA SER A 124 7.79 -0.97 -15.00
C SER A 124 7.60 -2.47 -15.21
N GLU A 125 7.76 -3.27 -14.17
CA GLU A 125 7.55 -4.71 -14.17
C GLU A 125 6.08 -5.08 -14.37
N LEU A 126 5.18 -4.48 -13.59
CA LEU A 126 3.74 -4.68 -13.76
C LEU A 126 3.19 -4.04 -15.04
N GLY A 127 3.78 -2.93 -15.47
CA GLY A 127 3.24 -2.09 -16.53
C GLY A 127 1.83 -1.57 -16.27
N ALA A 128 1.39 -1.55 -15.00
CA ALA A 128 0.06 -1.18 -14.53
C ALA A 128 0.14 -0.60 -13.11
N ILE A 129 -0.95 -0.09 -12.56
CA ILE A 129 -1.05 0.32 -11.15
C ILE A 129 -1.83 -0.76 -10.42
N ALA A 130 -1.24 -1.32 -9.39
CA ALA A 130 -1.89 -2.26 -8.50
C ALA A 130 -3.09 -1.62 -7.78
N VAL A 131 -4.11 -2.42 -7.50
CA VAL A 131 -5.28 -2.02 -6.71
C VAL A 131 -5.37 -2.95 -5.49
N PRO A 132 -4.56 -2.72 -4.43
CA PRO A 132 -4.39 -3.68 -3.34
C PRO A 132 -5.69 -4.10 -2.66
N LYS A 133 -6.65 -3.21 -2.51
CA LYS A 133 -7.96 -3.52 -1.92
C LYS A 133 -8.84 -4.47 -2.75
N LEU A 134 -8.43 -4.82 -3.97
CA LEU A 134 -9.08 -5.81 -4.83
C LEU A 134 -8.25 -7.11 -4.95
N PHE A 135 -7.16 -7.22 -4.20
CA PHE A 135 -6.43 -8.47 -4.10
C PHE A 135 -7.28 -9.49 -3.34
N ASN A 136 -7.10 -10.74 -3.67
CA ASN A 136 -7.81 -11.83 -3.02
C ASN A 136 -6.80 -12.91 -2.62
N VAL A 137 -6.87 -13.34 -1.38
CA VAL A 137 -5.98 -14.36 -0.81
C VAL A 137 -6.71 -15.70 -0.76
N ASP A 138 -6.15 -16.72 -1.37
CA ASP A 138 -6.55 -18.11 -1.11
C ASP A 138 -5.77 -18.64 0.09
N TYR A 139 -6.42 -18.71 1.23
CA TYR A 139 -5.82 -19.19 2.47
C TYR A 139 -5.50 -20.68 2.49
N ASN A 140 -5.98 -21.47 1.50
CA ASN A 140 -5.63 -22.88 1.40
C ASN A 140 -4.31 -23.10 0.67
N THR A 141 -4.02 -22.26 -0.32
CA THR A 141 -2.81 -22.36 -1.16
C THR A 141 -1.75 -21.32 -0.82
N GLY A 142 -2.08 -20.27 -0.05
CA GLY A 142 -1.21 -19.13 0.19
C GLY A 142 -1.05 -18.21 -1.03
N GLU A 143 -1.81 -18.44 -2.09
CA GLU A 143 -1.76 -17.63 -3.30
C GLU A 143 -2.51 -16.30 -3.13
N VAL A 144 -1.96 -15.24 -3.71
CA VAL A 144 -2.61 -13.93 -3.76
C VAL A 144 -2.91 -13.55 -5.20
N LEU A 145 -4.20 -13.53 -5.55
CA LEU A 145 -4.65 -12.98 -6.81
C LEU A 145 -4.49 -11.45 -6.78
N VAL A 146 -3.66 -10.94 -7.66
CA VAL A 146 -3.41 -9.50 -7.77
C VAL A 146 -4.21 -8.91 -8.94
N TYR A 147 -4.69 -7.68 -8.71
CA TYR A 147 -5.41 -6.91 -9.70
C TYR A 147 -4.71 -5.58 -9.94
N ALA A 148 -4.57 -5.20 -11.20
CA ALA A 148 -3.92 -3.96 -11.60
C ALA A 148 -4.59 -3.33 -12.83
N VAL A 149 -4.45 -2.01 -13.00
CA VAL A 149 -5.09 -1.25 -14.08
C VAL A 149 -4.07 -0.45 -14.87
N LYS A 150 -4.19 -0.48 -16.21
CA LYS A 150 -3.44 0.36 -17.13
C LYS A 150 -4.39 1.09 -18.09
N GLY A 151 -4.72 2.33 -17.78
CA GLY A 151 -5.76 3.06 -18.51
C GLY A 151 -7.11 2.38 -18.34
N SER A 152 -7.73 1.93 -19.43
CA SER A 152 -8.98 1.17 -19.43
C SER A 152 -8.80 -0.35 -19.41
N LYS A 153 -7.56 -0.84 -19.35
CA LYS A 153 -7.25 -2.29 -19.38
C LYS A 153 -6.99 -2.80 -17.96
N GLU A 154 -7.58 -3.93 -17.66
CA GLU A 154 -7.37 -4.69 -16.44
C GLU A 154 -6.26 -5.72 -16.65
N LYS A 155 -5.53 -6.01 -15.59
CA LYS A 155 -4.52 -7.06 -15.52
C LYS A 155 -4.70 -7.86 -14.25
N PHE A 156 -4.47 -9.14 -14.35
CA PHE A 156 -4.49 -10.08 -13.25
C PHE A 156 -3.14 -10.80 -13.20
N GLY A 157 -2.76 -11.22 -12.02
CA GLY A 157 -1.58 -12.04 -11.77
C GLY A 157 -1.76 -12.83 -10.47
N ILE A 158 -0.87 -13.77 -10.23
CA ILE A 158 -0.82 -14.53 -8.98
C ILE A 158 0.55 -14.32 -8.36
N ILE A 159 0.57 -14.05 -7.06
CA ILE A 159 1.77 -14.06 -6.25
C ILE A 159 1.75 -15.36 -5.44
N HIS A 160 2.84 -16.10 -5.51
CA HIS A 160 3.09 -17.24 -4.64
C HIS A 160 4.10 -16.78 -3.59
N PHE A 161 3.72 -16.87 -2.32
CA PHE A 161 4.65 -16.76 -1.21
C PHE A 161 4.98 -18.18 -0.81
N GLY A 162 5.98 -18.77 -1.46
CA GLY A 162 6.50 -20.08 -1.12
C GLY A 162 7.82 -19.96 -0.37
N ASP A 163 8.14 -20.93 0.45
CA ASP A 163 9.51 -21.09 0.93
C ASP A 163 10.40 -21.30 -0.31
N ASP A 164 11.40 -20.43 -0.50
CA ASP A 164 12.50 -20.72 -1.41
C ASP A 164 13.17 -22.00 -0.90
N GLU A 165 13.00 -23.13 -1.62
CA GLU A 165 13.72 -24.37 -1.38
C GLU A 165 15.24 -24.20 -1.60
#